data_99fa5209d8e3fb4acc13f9ae98ae690d
#
_entry.id   99fa5209d8e3fb4acc13f9ae98ae690d
#
_cell.length_a   1.000
_cell.length_b   1.000
_cell.length_c   1.000
_cell.angle_alpha   90.00
_cell.angle_beta   90.00
_cell.angle_gamma   90.00
#
_symmetry.space_group_name_H-M   'P 1'
#
loop_
_entity.id
_entity.type
_entity.pdbx_description
1 polymer ?
#
loop_
_entity_poly.entity_id
_entity_poly.type
_entity_poly.pdbx_seq_one_letter_code
_entity_poly.pdbx_strand_id
1 'polypeptide(L)'
;MAKSKSFFGLRTGSTKSLTFQVNQGKQITKDRVSIVKNPRSLAQMQQRLFMATVSAAYAAMKQIVDHSFEGISYGQATMSEFIKENLKLVRKDFLAEAGKFGYNLYQNRDLHAGNYIMAKGSASDLNDAIISATPGSSAQVLNIAAVGTGAAAPTANQFASQLGIAIGEMATICLLVGDVNGDGDYADRFTFVRIKMEKGGDVALTTANLSEYFTVESPDALSFAIAQTGVTINVAINGDGMNVATCAIHSVQADGTWKRNNASFVLPLTWDIQPTSEEAIASYPVGESYVLNGGNF
;
A
#
# COMPACT_ATOMS: atom_id res chain seq x y z
N MET A 1 -10.94 13.90 -33.27
CA MET A 1 -12.05 14.82 -33.60
C MET A 1 -12.58 15.45 -32.32
N ALA A 2 -12.83 16.76 -32.33
CA ALA A 2 -13.49 17.42 -31.22
C ALA A 2 -14.99 17.09 -31.21
N LYS A 3 -15.55 16.74 -30.05
CA LYS A 3 -16.97 16.40 -29.89
C LYS A 3 -17.67 17.50 -29.08
N SER A 4 -18.81 17.94 -29.54
CA SER A 4 -19.73 18.80 -28.81
C SER A 4 -21.16 18.33 -29.00
N LYS A 5 -21.98 18.39 -27.96
CA LYS A 5 -23.41 18.04 -28.04
C LYS A 5 -24.28 19.19 -28.55
N SER A 6 -23.76 20.40 -28.58
CA SER A 6 -24.42 21.56 -29.16
C SER A 6 -23.42 22.50 -29.83
N PHE A 7 -23.88 23.36 -30.73
CA PHE A 7 -23.04 24.34 -31.44
C PHE A 7 -22.36 25.32 -30.46
N PHE A 8 -23.02 25.65 -29.37
CA PHE A 8 -22.54 26.56 -28.31
C PHE A 8 -22.07 25.82 -27.06
N GLY A 9 -22.06 24.48 -27.07
CA GLY A 9 -21.67 23.68 -25.92
C GLY A 9 -20.16 23.58 -25.72
N LEU A 10 -19.77 23.19 -24.51
CA LEU A 10 -18.38 22.92 -24.19
C LEU A 10 -17.83 21.77 -25.06
N ARG A 11 -16.67 21.98 -25.65
CA ARG A 11 -16.05 21.06 -26.57
C ARG A 11 -14.91 20.33 -25.89
N THR A 12 -14.75 19.05 -26.22
CA THR A 12 -13.60 18.23 -25.82
C THR A 12 -13.00 17.55 -27.04
N GLY A 13 -11.66 17.37 -27.04
CA GLY A 13 -10.94 16.74 -28.14
C GLY A 13 -9.99 17.69 -28.85
N SER A 14 -9.47 17.27 -29.98
CA SER A 14 -8.49 18.04 -30.78
C SER A 14 -8.92 18.19 -32.21
N THR A 15 -8.64 19.35 -32.77
CA THR A 15 -8.64 19.60 -34.20
C THR A 15 -7.21 19.62 -34.75
N LYS A 16 -7.01 19.96 -36.03
CA LYS A 16 -5.69 19.99 -36.62
C LYS A 16 -4.72 20.97 -35.94
N SER A 17 -5.23 22.09 -35.41
CA SER A 17 -4.43 23.16 -34.78
C SER A 17 -4.73 23.39 -33.30
N LEU A 18 -5.91 23.02 -32.81
CA LEU A 18 -6.37 23.34 -31.46
C LEU A 18 -6.77 22.10 -30.67
N THR A 19 -6.51 22.14 -29.37
CA THR A 19 -7.01 21.17 -28.39
C THR A 19 -8.00 21.87 -27.45
N PHE A 20 -9.16 21.25 -27.27
CA PHE A 20 -10.22 21.69 -26.39
C PHE A 20 -10.31 20.78 -25.18
N GLN A 21 -10.31 21.36 -24.01
CA GLN A 21 -10.44 20.66 -22.74
C GLN A 21 -11.50 21.38 -21.89
N VAL A 22 -12.31 20.63 -21.19
CA VAL A 22 -13.24 21.19 -20.20
C VAL A 22 -12.70 20.86 -18.82
N ASN A 23 -12.48 21.87 -18.01
CA ASN A 23 -12.07 21.74 -16.62
C ASN A 23 -13.02 22.55 -15.73
N GLN A 24 -13.66 21.90 -14.78
CA GLN A 24 -14.64 22.52 -13.85
C GLN A 24 -15.69 23.37 -14.57
N GLY A 25 -16.26 22.88 -15.69
CA GLY A 25 -17.25 23.60 -16.47
C GLY A 25 -16.73 24.73 -17.34
N LYS A 26 -15.43 25.04 -17.31
CA LYS A 26 -14.78 26.04 -18.15
C LYS A 26 -14.09 25.39 -19.33
N GLN A 27 -14.29 25.95 -20.53
CA GLN A 27 -13.56 25.49 -21.70
C GLN A 27 -12.19 26.14 -21.77
N ILE A 28 -11.17 25.32 -21.90
CA ILE A 28 -9.79 25.72 -22.15
C ILE A 28 -9.46 25.34 -23.58
N THR A 29 -9.01 26.31 -24.36
CA THR A 29 -8.53 26.11 -25.71
C THR A 29 -7.04 26.41 -25.74
N LYS A 30 -6.25 25.49 -26.27
CA LYS A 30 -4.78 25.63 -26.42
C LYS A 30 -4.37 25.21 -27.82
N ASP A 31 -3.28 25.78 -28.28
CA ASP A 31 -2.66 25.35 -29.55
C ASP A 31 -2.25 23.88 -29.43
N ARG A 32 -2.48 23.13 -30.47
CA ARG A 32 -2.02 21.76 -30.55
C ARG A 32 -0.52 21.75 -30.84
N VAL A 33 0.25 21.27 -29.90
CA VAL A 33 1.68 21.04 -30.08
C VAL A 33 1.86 19.91 -31.10
N SER A 34 2.41 20.22 -32.23
CA SER A 34 2.63 19.24 -33.31
C SER A 34 3.90 18.39 -33.08
N ILE A 35 4.89 18.96 -32.45
CA ILE A 35 6.15 18.28 -32.08
C ILE A 35 6.41 18.50 -30.62
N VAL A 36 6.36 17.44 -29.87
CA VAL A 36 6.72 17.45 -28.43
C VAL A 36 8.17 17.02 -28.31
N LYS A 37 9.05 17.96 -28.01
CA LYS A 37 10.39 17.60 -27.56
C LYS A 37 10.29 17.02 -26.16
N ASN A 38 10.67 15.78 -26.01
CA ASN A 38 10.73 15.11 -24.72
C ASN A 38 12.19 14.87 -24.36
N PRO A 39 12.88 15.89 -23.81
CA PRO A 39 14.27 15.74 -23.43
C PRO A 39 14.35 14.67 -22.33
N ARG A 40 15.29 13.77 -22.46
CA ARG A 40 15.50 12.67 -21.53
C ARG A 40 16.70 13.00 -20.63
N SER A 41 16.67 14.18 -20.03
CA SER A 41 17.73 14.56 -19.09
C SER A 41 17.73 13.64 -17.87
N LEU A 42 18.88 13.46 -17.24
CA LEU A 42 19.06 12.64 -16.03
C LEU A 42 18.00 13.00 -14.97
N ALA A 43 17.78 14.28 -14.70
CA ALA A 43 16.80 14.74 -13.73
C ALA A 43 15.37 14.34 -14.09
N GLN A 44 15.00 14.37 -15.38
CA GLN A 44 13.67 13.92 -15.81
C GLN A 44 13.51 12.40 -15.67
N MET A 45 14.56 11.66 -15.95
CA MET A 45 14.55 10.21 -15.80
C MET A 45 14.42 9.80 -14.33
N GLN A 46 15.13 10.46 -13.44
CA GLN A 46 14.97 10.27 -12.00
C GLN A 46 13.53 10.56 -11.55
N GLN A 47 12.92 11.66 -12.00
CA GLN A 47 11.53 11.97 -11.67
C GLN A 47 10.55 10.90 -12.19
N ARG A 48 10.76 10.39 -13.39
CA ARG A 48 9.96 9.29 -13.94
C ARG A 48 10.12 8.02 -13.11
N LEU A 49 11.33 7.72 -12.68
CA LEU A 49 11.63 6.59 -11.83
C LEU A 49 10.89 6.70 -10.49
N PHE A 50 10.95 7.85 -9.82
CA PHE A 50 10.20 8.08 -8.57
C PHE A 50 8.69 7.90 -8.76
N MET A 51 8.14 8.45 -9.82
CA MET A 51 6.71 8.29 -10.12
C MET A 51 6.34 6.84 -10.42
N ALA A 52 7.18 6.12 -11.16
CA ALA A 52 6.97 4.70 -11.44
C ALA A 52 7.01 3.87 -10.17
N THR A 53 7.99 4.13 -9.29
CA THR A 53 8.15 3.48 -7.99
C THR A 53 6.91 3.64 -7.11
N VAL A 54 6.46 4.87 -6.89
CA VAL A 54 5.30 5.14 -6.03
C VAL A 54 4.02 4.60 -6.66
N SER A 55 3.87 4.67 -7.98
CA SER A 55 2.70 4.13 -8.67
C SER A 55 2.63 2.61 -8.61
N ALA A 56 3.77 1.92 -8.70
CA ALA A 56 3.84 0.47 -8.54
C ALA A 56 3.56 0.05 -7.09
N ALA A 57 4.11 0.77 -6.12
CA ALA A 57 3.80 0.56 -4.70
C ALA A 57 2.29 0.73 -4.42
N TYR A 58 1.67 1.79 -4.94
CA TYR A 58 0.21 1.94 -4.83
C TYR A 58 -0.54 0.76 -5.44
N ALA A 59 -0.16 0.33 -6.63
CA ALA A 59 -0.82 -0.78 -7.32
C ALA A 59 -0.76 -2.08 -6.50
N ALA A 60 0.39 -2.37 -5.88
CA ALA A 60 0.60 -3.53 -5.03
C ALA A 60 -0.22 -3.44 -3.72
N MET A 61 -0.32 -2.26 -3.13
CA MET A 61 -1.00 -2.01 -1.85
C MET A 61 -2.45 -1.52 -2.00
N LYS A 62 -2.99 -1.47 -3.21
CA LYS A 62 -4.27 -0.84 -3.51
C LYS A 62 -5.42 -1.33 -2.63
N GLN A 63 -5.53 -2.62 -2.41
CA GLN A 63 -6.61 -3.21 -1.60
C GLN A 63 -6.61 -2.74 -0.14
N ILE A 64 -5.44 -2.33 0.36
CA ILE A 64 -5.25 -1.84 1.71
C ILE A 64 -5.43 -0.33 1.76
N VAL A 65 -4.79 0.37 0.82
CA VAL A 65 -4.71 1.83 0.78
C VAL A 65 -6.02 2.49 0.30
N ASP A 66 -6.80 1.81 -0.52
CA ASP A 66 -8.12 2.28 -0.91
C ASP A 66 -8.97 2.47 0.37
N HIS A 67 -9.52 3.66 0.55
CA HIS A 67 -10.23 4.09 1.76
C HIS A 67 -9.37 4.36 3.02
N SER A 68 -8.04 4.35 2.93
CA SER A 68 -7.18 4.60 4.10
C SER A 68 -6.88 6.08 4.36
N PHE A 69 -7.21 6.97 3.43
CA PHE A 69 -7.06 8.41 3.59
C PHE A 69 -8.39 9.05 3.96
N GLU A 70 -8.46 9.63 5.15
CA GLU A 70 -9.68 10.25 5.68
C GLU A 70 -10.14 11.42 4.80
N GLY A 71 -11.43 11.49 4.48
CA GLY A 71 -12.02 12.55 3.66
C GLY A 71 -11.69 12.47 2.16
N ILE A 72 -10.97 11.46 1.71
CA ILE A 72 -10.61 11.26 0.31
C ILE A 72 -11.53 10.22 -0.34
N SER A 73 -12.04 10.54 -1.52
CA SER A 73 -12.88 9.62 -2.29
C SER A 73 -12.07 8.45 -2.80
N TYR A 74 -12.67 7.28 -2.80
CA TYR A 74 -12.12 6.06 -3.38
C TYR A 74 -11.62 6.23 -4.84
N GLY A 75 -10.59 5.50 -5.20
CA GLY A 75 -10.08 5.41 -6.57
C GLY A 75 -9.00 6.43 -6.91
N GLN A 76 -9.20 7.22 -7.97
CA GLN A 76 -8.18 8.14 -8.46
C GLN A 76 -7.74 9.20 -7.43
N ALA A 77 -8.64 9.63 -6.56
CA ALA A 77 -8.32 10.61 -5.54
C ALA A 77 -7.40 10.01 -4.47
N THR A 78 -7.67 8.78 -4.04
CA THR A 78 -6.81 8.04 -3.11
C THR A 78 -5.41 7.80 -3.70
N MET A 79 -5.34 7.39 -4.97
CA MET A 79 -4.06 7.25 -5.67
C MET A 79 -3.26 8.55 -5.69
N SER A 80 -3.93 9.66 -5.98
CA SER A 80 -3.29 10.98 -6.03
C SER A 80 -2.77 11.42 -4.66
N GLU A 81 -3.52 11.16 -3.59
CA GLU A 81 -3.08 11.46 -2.24
C GLU A 81 -1.93 10.56 -1.79
N PHE A 82 -2.02 9.25 -2.07
CA PHE A 82 -0.93 8.32 -1.80
C PHE A 82 0.37 8.75 -2.49
N ILE A 83 0.31 9.11 -3.77
CA ILE A 83 1.48 9.59 -4.52
C ILE A 83 2.02 10.88 -3.89
N LYS A 84 1.16 11.82 -3.55
CA LYS A 84 1.55 13.09 -2.94
C LYS A 84 2.30 12.90 -1.62
N GLU A 85 1.82 12.02 -0.75
CA GLU A 85 2.43 11.75 0.55
C GLU A 85 3.75 10.97 0.41
N ASN A 86 3.79 9.98 -0.48
CA ASN A 86 4.92 9.07 -0.57
C ASN A 86 6.04 9.51 -1.53
N LEU A 87 5.76 10.34 -2.52
CA LEU A 87 6.77 10.76 -3.49
C LEU A 87 7.98 11.44 -2.85
N LYS A 88 7.76 12.21 -1.79
CA LYS A 88 8.84 12.89 -1.06
C LYS A 88 9.68 11.91 -0.25
N LEU A 89 9.06 10.89 0.31
CA LEU A 89 9.74 9.85 1.08
C LEU A 89 10.62 9.01 0.17
N VAL A 90 10.06 8.47 -0.90
CA VAL A 90 10.81 7.69 -1.89
C VAL A 90 11.97 8.48 -2.47
N ARG A 91 11.76 9.77 -2.77
CA ARG A 91 12.86 10.63 -3.24
C ARG A 91 13.96 10.83 -2.19
N LYS A 92 13.58 10.97 -0.92
CA LYS A 92 14.54 11.11 0.18
C LYS A 92 15.37 9.83 0.36
N ASP A 93 14.70 8.69 0.36
CA ASP A 93 15.33 7.37 0.53
C ASP A 93 16.25 7.07 -0.66
N PHE A 94 15.80 7.34 -1.89
CA PHE A 94 16.60 7.21 -3.09
C PHE A 94 17.89 8.03 -3.03
N LEU A 95 17.82 9.28 -2.59
CA LEU A 95 19.00 10.15 -2.48
C LEU A 95 19.92 9.72 -1.32
N ALA A 96 19.34 9.28 -0.19
CA ALA A 96 20.11 8.82 0.96
C ALA A 96 20.92 7.57 0.65
N GLU A 97 20.36 6.66 -0.13
CA GLU A 97 20.98 5.39 -0.51
C GLU A 97 21.69 5.43 -1.88
N ALA A 98 22.12 6.61 -2.30
CA ALA A 98 22.79 6.81 -3.58
C ALA A 98 21.99 6.30 -4.80
N GLY A 99 20.68 6.39 -4.73
CA GLY A 99 19.79 6.03 -5.82
C GLY A 99 19.63 4.54 -6.10
N LYS A 100 19.98 3.70 -5.15
CA LYS A 100 20.00 2.24 -5.33
C LYS A 100 18.64 1.60 -5.56
N PHE A 101 17.56 2.21 -5.09
CA PHE A 101 16.27 1.54 -5.00
C PHE A 101 15.46 1.44 -6.29
N GLY A 102 15.50 2.42 -7.14
CA GLY A 102 14.62 2.48 -8.28
C GLY A 102 14.76 1.33 -9.28
N TYR A 103 15.92 0.67 -9.31
CA TYR A 103 16.20 -0.42 -10.22
C TYR A 103 15.30 -1.62 -9.99
N ASN A 104 15.26 -2.15 -8.78
CA ASN A 104 14.52 -3.37 -8.48
C ASN A 104 13.03 -3.21 -8.75
N LEU A 105 12.45 -2.11 -8.28
CA LEU A 105 11.06 -1.82 -8.52
C LEU A 105 10.71 -1.76 -10.01
N TYR A 106 11.57 -1.16 -10.79
CA TYR A 106 11.28 -0.90 -12.18
C TYR A 106 11.51 -2.12 -13.06
N GLN A 107 12.61 -2.83 -12.87
CA GLN A 107 12.98 -3.99 -13.67
C GLN A 107 12.15 -5.23 -13.33
N ASN A 108 11.98 -5.51 -12.04
CA ASN A 108 11.31 -6.71 -11.56
C ASN A 108 9.87 -6.45 -11.11
N ARG A 109 9.45 -5.18 -11.08
CA ARG A 109 8.21 -4.71 -10.45
C ARG A 109 8.14 -5.04 -8.95
N ASP A 110 9.28 -5.25 -8.35
CA ASP A 110 9.40 -5.46 -6.92
C ASP A 110 9.17 -4.16 -6.15
N LEU A 111 8.88 -4.32 -4.88
CA LEU A 111 8.66 -3.19 -4.01
C LEU A 111 10.00 -2.61 -3.57
N HIS A 112 10.09 -1.33 -3.68
CA HIS A 112 11.22 -0.56 -3.23
C HIS A 112 11.28 -0.54 -1.69
N ALA A 113 12.44 -0.82 -1.11
CA ALA A 113 12.67 -0.67 0.33
C ALA A 113 12.48 0.80 0.76
N GLY A 114 11.94 1.03 1.92
CA GLY A 114 11.74 2.36 2.45
C GLY A 114 10.44 2.50 3.23
N ASN A 115 10.10 3.73 3.55
CA ASN A 115 8.94 4.07 4.35
C ASN A 115 7.78 4.56 3.46
N TYR A 116 6.60 3.95 3.63
CA TYR A 116 5.38 4.31 2.93
C TYR A 116 4.28 4.70 3.91
N ILE A 117 3.67 5.85 3.70
CA ILE A 117 2.46 6.26 4.41
C ILE A 117 1.28 5.50 3.80
N MET A 118 0.65 4.67 4.60
CA MET A 118 -0.44 3.79 4.21
C MET A 118 -1.81 4.36 4.54
N ALA A 119 -1.90 5.09 5.62
CA ALA A 119 -3.13 5.73 6.07
C ALA A 119 -2.85 7.09 6.69
N LYS A 120 -3.84 7.99 6.61
CA LYS A 120 -3.76 9.32 7.19
C LYS A 120 -5.15 9.76 7.65
N GLY A 121 -5.22 10.11 8.93
CA GLY A 121 -6.49 10.54 9.52
C GLY A 121 -6.36 10.97 10.97
N SER A 122 -7.48 11.00 11.66
CA SER A 122 -7.64 11.57 12.99
C SER A 122 -8.00 10.54 14.07
N ALA A 123 -8.13 9.26 13.73
CA ALA A 123 -8.40 8.21 14.71
C ALA A 123 -7.16 7.94 15.58
N SER A 124 -7.39 7.36 16.75
CA SER A 124 -6.32 6.89 17.64
C SER A 124 -5.55 5.73 17.00
N ASP A 125 -4.28 5.61 17.35
CA ASP A 125 -3.46 4.48 16.92
C ASP A 125 -3.89 3.18 17.62
N LEU A 126 -3.65 2.07 16.95
CA LEU A 126 -3.74 0.74 17.53
C LEU A 126 -2.51 0.46 18.40
N ASN A 127 -2.61 -0.54 19.24
CA ASN A 127 -1.48 -1.00 20.03
C ASN A 127 -0.56 -1.90 19.18
N ASP A 128 0.25 -1.30 18.32
CA ASP A 128 1.15 -2.01 17.41
C ASP A 128 2.17 -2.89 18.15
N ALA A 129 2.48 -2.58 19.40
CA ALA A 129 3.45 -3.34 20.20
C ALA A 129 3.05 -4.79 20.46
N ILE A 130 1.74 -5.10 20.39
CA ILE A 130 1.25 -6.48 20.56
C ILE A 130 1.15 -7.26 19.25
N ILE A 131 1.38 -6.60 18.12
CA ILE A 131 1.25 -7.19 16.79
C ILE A 131 2.64 -7.59 16.30
N SER A 132 2.81 -8.86 16.01
CA SER A 132 4.04 -9.37 15.40
C SER A 132 3.72 -10.37 14.32
N ALA A 133 4.56 -10.44 13.31
CA ALA A 133 4.46 -11.45 12.28
C ALA A 133 5.77 -12.21 12.15
N THR A 134 5.67 -13.50 11.89
CA THR A 134 6.83 -14.39 11.76
C THR A 134 6.68 -15.20 10.48
N PRO A 135 7.72 -15.31 9.65
CA PRO A 135 7.69 -16.15 8.48
C PRO A 135 7.61 -17.63 8.86
N GLY A 136 6.95 -18.42 8.03
CA GLY A 136 6.85 -19.87 8.17
C GLY A 136 6.86 -20.56 6.80
N SER A 137 7.02 -21.86 6.76
CA SER A 137 7.21 -22.61 5.52
C SER A 137 5.96 -22.74 4.63
N SER A 138 4.79 -22.60 5.18
CA SER A 138 3.53 -22.68 4.42
C SER A 138 2.47 -21.67 4.88
N ALA A 139 2.81 -20.91 5.90
CA ALA A 139 1.95 -19.85 6.42
C ALA A 139 2.80 -18.76 7.07
N GLN A 140 2.39 -17.52 6.89
CA GLN A 140 2.88 -16.44 7.72
C GLN A 140 2.07 -16.38 9.00
N VAL A 141 2.77 -16.35 10.13
CA VAL A 141 2.13 -16.40 11.45
C VAL A 141 2.01 -14.98 11.98
N LEU A 142 0.80 -14.46 12.04
CA LEU A 142 0.47 -13.20 12.68
C LEU A 142 0.08 -13.47 14.14
N ASN A 143 0.87 -12.99 15.06
CA ASN A 143 0.58 -13.07 16.48
C ASN A 143 0.08 -11.74 17.02
N ILE A 144 -1.06 -11.77 17.71
CA ILE A 144 -1.60 -10.63 18.45
C ILE A 144 -1.57 -11.02 19.93
N ALA A 145 -0.58 -10.49 20.63
CA ALA A 145 -0.35 -10.81 22.03
C ALA A 145 -1.39 -10.12 22.92
N ALA A 146 -2.38 -10.87 23.38
CA ALA A 146 -3.41 -10.39 24.27
C ALA A 146 -3.55 -11.35 25.44
N VAL A 147 -3.35 -10.85 26.64
CA VAL A 147 -3.28 -11.68 27.85
C VAL A 147 -4.66 -11.87 28.46
N GLY A 148 -5.04 -13.12 28.61
CA GLY A 148 -6.23 -13.53 29.33
C GLY A 148 -6.07 -13.46 30.86
N THR A 149 -7.14 -13.68 31.56
CA THR A 149 -7.14 -13.68 33.04
C THR A 149 -6.89 -15.09 33.57
N GLY A 150 -5.90 -15.24 34.42
CA GLY A 150 -5.50 -16.55 34.96
C GLY A 150 -4.90 -17.45 33.89
N ALA A 151 -5.39 -18.69 33.76
CA ALA A 151 -4.96 -19.64 32.75
C ALA A 151 -5.85 -19.66 31.49
N ALA A 152 -6.88 -18.82 31.44
CA ALA A 152 -7.83 -18.76 30.35
C ALA A 152 -7.32 -17.85 29.20
N ALA A 153 -7.78 -18.12 27.98
CA ALA A 153 -7.60 -17.23 26.86
C ALA A 153 -8.27 -15.84 27.11
N PRO A 154 -7.86 -14.78 26.44
CA PRO A 154 -8.50 -13.47 26.60
C PRO A 154 -9.97 -13.54 26.20
N THR A 155 -10.81 -12.74 26.85
CA THR A 155 -12.19 -12.53 26.42
C THR A 155 -12.24 -11.60 25.22
N ALA A 156 -13.38 -11.53 24.52
CA ALA A 156 -13.53 -10.60 23.37
C ALA A 156 -13.27 -9.15 23.80
N ASN A 157 -13.77 -8.74 24.96
CA ASN A 157 -13.55 -7.40 25.49
C ASN A 157 -12.08 -7.14 25.84
N GLN A 158 -11.38 -8.11 26.43
CA GLN A 158 -9.95 -7.99 26.72
C GLN A 158 -9.10 -7.91 25.46
N PHE A 159 -9.37 -8.78 24.48
CA PHE A 159 -8.65 -8.80 23.21
C PHE A 159 -8.82 -7.46 22.47
N ALA A 160 -10.05 -7.00 22.33
CA ALA A 160 -10.37 -5.74 21.67
C ALA A 160 -9.73 -4.53 22.38
N SER A 161 -9.85 -4.47 23.70
CA SER A 161 -9.26 -3.38 24.51
C SER A 161 -7.74 -3.36 24.41
N GLN A 162 -7.07 -4.51 24.40
CA GLN A 162 -5.62 -4.59 24.28
C GLN A 162 -5.15 -4.24 22.86
N LEU A 163 -5.91 -4.59 21.83
CA LEU A 163 -5.65 -4.20 20.45
C LEU A 163 -5.94 -2.71 20.21
N GLY A 164 -6.81 -2.11 20.99
CA GLY A 164 -7.21 -0.70 20.89
C GLY A 164 -8.41 -0.47 19.99
N ILE A 165 -9.31 -1.44 19.85
CA ILE A 165 -10.56 -1.31 19.08
C ILE A 165 -11.79 -1.43 19.98
N ALA A 166 -12.86 -0.74 19.60
CA ALA A 166 -14.17 -0.84 20.23
C ALA A 166 -15.19 -1.52 19.29
N ILE A 167 -16.40 -1.76 19.80
CA ILE A 167 -17.49 -2.35 19.01
C ILE A 167 -17.78 -1.50 17.77
N GLY A 168 -17.81 -2.13 16.60
CA GLY A 168 -17.99 -1.48 15.32
C GLY A 168 -16.71 -0.96 14.67
N GLU A 169 -15.62 -0.89 15.41
CA GLU A 169 -14.31 -0.47 14.88
C GLU A 169 -13.54 -1.63 14.26
N MET A 170 -12.54 -1.30 13.48
CA MET A 170 -11.83 -2.25 12.65
C MET A 170 -10.32 -1.99 12.68
N ALA A 171 -9.56 -3.04 12.92
CA ALA A 171 -8.12 -3.07 12.73
C ALA A 171 -7.80 -3.77 11.39
N THR A 172 -7.05 -3.13 10.52
CA THR A 172 -6.52 -3.74 9.30
C THR A 172 -5.02 -3.89 9.46
N ILE A 173 -4.54 -5.10 9.58
CA ILE A 173 -3.12 -5.41 9.71
C ILE A 173 -2.61 -5.79 8.35
N CYS A 174 -1.71 -4.96 7.81
CA CYS A 174 -1.06 -5.18 6.53
C CYS A 174 0.15 -6.07 6.75
N LEU A 175 0.35 -7.02 5.85
CA LEU A 175 1.45 -7.95 5.88
C LEU A 175 2.17 -7.91 4.53
N LEU A 176 3.49 -7.87 4.57
CA LEU A 176 4.32 -8.22 3.44
C LEU A 176 4.63 -9.71 3.56
N VAL A 177 4.29 -10.46 2.55
CA VAL A 177 4.58 -11.90 2.48
C VAL A 177 5.50 -12.17 1.30
N GLY A 178 6.51 -13.01 1.51
CA GLY A 178 7.28 -13.58 0.43
C GLY A 178 6.58 -14.85 -0.05
N ASP A 179 6.19 -14.86 -1.30
CA ASP A 179 5.64 -16.04 -1.96
C ASP A 179 6.64 -16.60 -2.98
N VAL A 180 6.63 -17.89 -3.20
CA VAL A 180 7.34 -18.52 -4.30
C VAL A 180 6.35 -18.74 -5.44
N ASN A 181 6.63 -18.17 -6.61
CA ASN A 181 5.81 -18.39 -7.79
C ASN A 181 5.97 -19.83 -8.33
N GLY A 182 5.16 -20.19 -9.33
CA GLY A 182 5.19 -21.53 -9.93
C GLY A 182 6.53 -21.91 -10.60
N ASP A 183 7.38 -20.93 -10.85
CA ASP A 183 8.73 -21.10 -11.44
C ASP A 183 9.83 -21.21 -10.36
N GLY A 184 9.46 -21.08 -9.09
CA GLY A 184 10.37 -21.12 -7.96
C GLY A 184 11.04 -19.80 -7.60
N ASP A 185 10.64 -18.71 -8.25
CA ASP A 185 11.15 -17.38 -7.95
C ASP A 185 10.38 -16.74 -6.80
N TYR A 186 11.08 -16.01 -5.95
CA TYR A 186 10.48 -15.22 -4.89
C TYR A 186 9.77 -14.01 -5.46
N ALA A 187 8.53 -13.79 -4.99
CA ALA A 187 7.76 -12.61 -5.25
C ALA A 187 7.18 -12.08 -3.94
N ASP A 188 7.54 -10.86 -3.58
CA ASP A 188 6.92 -10.18 -2.46
C ASP A 188 5.53 -9.68 -2.85
N ARG A 189 4.53 -9.95 -2.01
CA ARG A 189 3.19 -9.41 -2.18
C ARG A 189 2.65 -8.86 -0.88
N PHE A 190 1.69 -7.95 -1.01
CA PHE A 190 0.92 -7.47 0.13
C PHE A 190 -0.34 -8.28 0.30
N THR A 191 -0.61 -8.60 1.55
CA THR A 191 -1.88 -9.10 2.01
C THR A 191 -2.33 -8.35 3.26
N PHE A 192 -3.50 -8.64 3.76
CA PHE A 192 -4.01 -8.05 4.99
C PHE A 192 -4.89 -9.02 5.76
N VAL A 193 -4.94 -8.78 7.06
CA VAL A 193 -5.94 -9.35 7.95
C VAL A 193 -6.74 -8.21 8.54
N ARG A 194 -8.04 -8.20 8.32
CA ARG A 194 -8.95 -7.19 8.83
C ARG A 194 -9.79 -7.79 9.94
N ILE A 195 -9.75 -7.20 11.12
CA ILE A 195 -10.46 -7.65 12.31
C ILE A 195 -11.45 -6.56 12.70
N LYS A 196 -12.74 -6.85 12.64
CA LYS A 196 -13.79 -5.94 13.07
C LYS A 196 -14.48 -6.52 14.29
N MET A 197 -14.63 -5.72 15.32
CA MET A 197 -15.38 -6.11 16.51
C MET A 197 -16.88 -5.90 16.27
N GLU A 198 -17.66 -6.98 16.30
CA GLU A 198 -19.11 -6.91 16.08
C GLU A 198 -19.90 -6.77 17.40
N LYS A 199 -19.46 -7.48 18.43
CA LYS A 199 -20.05 -7.39 19.75
C LYS A 199 -19.03 -7.67 20.87
N GLY A 200 -19.29 -7.16 22.06
CA GLY A 200 -18.52 -7.46 23.26
C GLY A 200 -18.91 -8.82 23.89
N GLY A 201 -18.02 -9.35 24.71
CA GLY A 201 -18.27 -10.55 25.50
C GLY A 201 -17.16 -10.82 26.51
N ASP A 202 -17.55 -11.38 27.66
CA ASP A 202 -16.64 -11.70 28.75
C ASP A 202 -16.37 -13.22 28.87
N VAL A 203 -16.75 -13.98 27.85
CA VAL A 203 -16.39 -15.40 27.75
C VAL A 203 -15.03 -15.51 27.06
N ALA A 204 -14.20 -16.42 27.52
CA ALA A 204 -12.89 -16.70 26.94
C ALA A 204 -13.03 -17.06 25.44
N LEU A 205 -12.20 -16.46 24.61
CA LEU A 205 -12.20 -16.73 23.17
C LEU A 205 -11.72 -18.16 22.89
N THR A 206 -12.34 -18.75 21.92
CA THR A 206 -11.98 -20.05 21.32
C THR A 206 -12.09 -19.93 19.81
N THR A 207 -11.50 -20.84 19.08
CA THR A 207 -11.66 -20.89 17.61
C THR A 207 -13.11 -21.05 17.17
N ALA A 208 -13.95 -21.69 18.01
CA ALA A 208 -15.36 -21.93 17.72
C ALA A 208 -16.24 -20.66 17.90
N ASN A 209 -15.91 -19.82 18.90
CA ASN A 209 -16.73 -18.65 19.20
C ASN A 209 -16.14 -17.32 18.66
N LEU A 210 -14.95 -17.35 18.07
CA LEU A 210 -14.31 -16.14 17.53
C LEU A 210 -15.20 -15.37 16.56
N SER A 211 -15.84 -16.07 15.63
CA SER A 211 -16.75 -15.51 14.64
C SER A 211 -18.04 -14.90 15.20
N GLU A 212 -18.37 -15.17 16.46
CA GLU A 212 -19.50 -14.52 17.12
C GLU A 212 -19.22 -13.09 17.55
N TYR A 213 -17.94 -12.79 17.84
CA TYR A 213 -17.48 -11.51 18.37
C TYR A 213 -16.77 -10.67 17.34
N PHE A 214 -16.06 -11.32 16.41
CA PHE A 214 -15.24 -10.65 15.42
C PHE A 214 -15.51 -11.17 14.00
N THR A 215 -15.64 -10.24 13.06
CA THR A 215 -15.52 -10.56 11.63
C THR A 215 -14.04 -10.45 11.26
N VAL A 216 -13.46 -11.53 10.75
CA VAL A 216 -12.07 -11.55 10.28
C VAL A 216 -12.03 -11.82 8.79
N GLU A 217 -11.45 -10.91 8.02
CA GLU A 217 -11.38 -10.96 6.56
C GLU A 217 -9.93 -10.92 6.09
N SER A 218 -9.64 -11.68 5.05
CA SER A 218 -8.35 -11.66 4.32
C SER A 218 -8.59 -12.15 2.90
N PRO A 219 -7.78 -11.72 1.91
CA PRO A 219 -7.77 -12.32 0.59
C PRO A 219 -7.22 -13.76 0.61
N ASP A 220 -6.46 -14.12 1.66
CA ASP A 220 -5.85 -15.43 1.82
C ASP A 220 -6.64 -16.33 2.78
N ALA A 221 -6.41 -17.61 2.69
CA ALA A 221 -7.01 -18.57 3.63
C ALA A 221 -6.40 -18.37 5.04
N LEU A 222 -7.27 -18.32 6.04
CA LEU A 222 -6.89 -18.10 7.42
C LEU A 222 -7.15 -19.35 8.27
N SER A 223 -6.26 -19.60 9.23
CA SER A 223 -6.55 -20.48 10.35
C SER A 223 -6.15 -19.82 11.67
N PHE A 224 -6.83 -20.20 12.75
CA PHE A 224 -6.73 -19.52 14.04
C PHE A 224 -6.26 -20.48 15.12
N ALA A 225 -5.40 -19.99 15.99
CA ALA A 225 -5.08 -20.63 17.26
C ALA A 225 -5.23 -19.59 18.38
N ILE A 226 -5.93 -19.95 19.45
CA ILE A 226 -6.20 -19.05 20.56
C ILE A 226 -5.63 -19.68 21.84
N ALA A 227 -4.81 -18.94 22.54
CA ALA A 227 -4.15 -19.33 23.78
C ALA A 227 -4.29 -18.24 24.82
N GLN A 228 -3.87 -18.52 26.04
CA GLN A 228 -3.82 -17.51 27.12
C GLN A 228 -3.03 -16.26 26.72
N THR A 229 -1.99 -16.42 25.92
CA THR A 229 -1.07 -15.36 25.51
C THR A 229 -1.52 -14.56 24.30
N GLY A 230 -2.64 -14.92 23.69
CA GLY A 230 -3.17 -14.17 22.55
C GLY A 230 -3.83 -15.00 21.47
N VAL A 231 -4.06 -14.32 20.36
CA VAL A 231 -4.65 -14.88 19.15
C VAL A 231 -3.56 -14.98 18.09
N THR A 232 -3.38 -16.18 17.55
CA THR A 232 -2.49 -16.44 16.42
C THR A 232 -3.33 -16.66 15.18
N ILE A 233 -3.03 -15.95 14.11
CA ILE A 233 -3.67 -16.06 12.81
C ILE A 233 -2.62 -16.54 11.81
N ASN A 234 -2.83 -17.71 11.24
CA ASN A 234 -1.97 -18.21 10.18
C ASN A 234 -2.58 -17.79 8.84
N VAL A 235 -1.81 -17.03 8.06
CA VAL A 235 -2.14 -16.60 6.72
C VAL A 235 -1.44 -17.54 5.74
N ALA A 236 -2.20 -18.25 4.93
CA ALA A 236 -1.64 -19.22 3.98
C ALA A 236 -0.77 -18.52 2.92
N ILE A 237 0.42 -19.05 2.68
CA ILE A 237 1.35 -18.59 1.65
C ILE A 237 1.83 -19.77 0.79
N ASN A 238 2.33 -19.48 -0.38
CA ASN A 238 2.98 -20.47 -1.25
C ASN A 238 4.48 -20.43 -1.02
N GLY A 239 5.02 -21.45 -0.39
CA GLY A 239 6.46 -21.57 -0.15
C GLY A 239 6.95 -20.96 1.17
N ASP A 240 8.24 -20.72 1.25
CA ASP A 240 8.90 -20.19 2.45
C ASP A 240 8.92 -18.66 2.42
N GLY A 241 8.03 -18.03 3.17
CA GLY A 241 8.01 -16.59 3.31
C GLY A 241 9.24 -16.09 4.07
N MET A 242 10.08 -15.28 3.42
CA MET A 242 11.31 -14.75 4.05
C MET A 242 11.16 -13.32 4.56
N ASN A 243 10.28 -12.54 3.98
CA ASN A 243 10.13 -11.13 4.33
C ASN A 243 8.85 -10.89 5.12
N VAL A 244 9.01 -10.28 6.28
CA VAL A 244 7.88 -9.94 7.15
C VAL A 244 7.98 -8.49 7.54
N ALA A 245 6.94 -7.75 7.21
CA ALA A 245 6.71 -6.41 7.75
C ALA A 245 5.23 -6.25 8.04
N THR A 246 4.91 -5.50 9.06
CA THR A 246 3.52 -5.25 9.47
C THR A 246 3.25 -3.75 9.59
N CYS A 247 2.02 -3.38 9.32
CA CYS A 247 1.48 -2.05 9.59
C CYS A 247 0.02 -2.22 9.99
N ALA A 248 -0.42 -1.50 11.00
CA ALA A 248 -1.80 -1.59 11.48
C ALA A 248 -2.56 -0.29 11.24
N ILE A 249 -3.71 -0.41 10.57
CA ILE A 249 -4.60 0.71 10.26
C ILE A 249 -5.86 0.59 11.11
N HIS A 250 -6.07 1.55 11.99
CA HIS A 250 -7.30 1.69 12.75
C HIS A 250 -8.37 2.39 11.93
N SER A 251 -9.58 1.85 11.93
CA SER A 251 -10.72 2.41 11.23
C SER A 251 -11.91 2.53 12.18
N VAL A 252 -12.36 3.74 12.37
CA VAL A 252 -13.47 4.10 13.25
C VAL A 252 -14.58 4.72 12.43
N GLN A 253 -15.80 4.25 12.59
CA GLN A 253 -16.97 4.89 11.98
C GLN A 253 -17.54 5.93 12.92
N ALA A 254 -17.48 7.20 12.53
CA ALA A 254 -18.03 8.31 13.28
C ALA A 254 -18.89 9.20 12.37
N ASP A 255 -20.10 9.50 12.79
CA ASP A 255 -21.04 10.37 12.05
C ASP A 255 -21.26 9.95 10.58
N GLY A 256 -21.32 8.65 10.33
CA GLY A 256 -21.48 8.09 8.99
C GLY A 256 -20.23 8.16 8.11
N THR A 257 -19.12 8.67 8.63
CA THR A 257 -17.83 8.73 7.94
C THR A 257 -16.80 7.82 8.62
N TRP A 258 -15.87 7.32 7.82
CA TRP A 258 -14.75 6.54 8.33
C TRP A 258 -13.57 7.44 8.66
N LYS A 259 -13.14 7.40 9.92
CA LYS A 259 -11.88 7.98 10.37
C LYS A 259 -10.79 6.91 10.34
N ARG A 260 -9.55 7.35 10.15
CA ARG A 260 -8.36 6.49 10.11
C ARG A 260 -7.29 7.03 11.02
N ASN A 261 -6.40 6.18 11.52
CA ASN A 261 -5.18 6.62 12.17
C ASN A 261 -4.11 7.01 11.14
N ASN A 262 -2.97 7.48 11.62
CA ASN A 262 -1.78 7.66 10.80
C ASN A 262 -0.97 6.37 10.85
N ALA A 263 -0.86 5.68 9.73
CA ALA A 263 -0.13 4.43 9.65
C ALA A 263 0.91 4.47 8.53
N SER A 264 2.09 3.94 8.82
CA SER A 264 3.17 3.81 7.86
C SER A 264 3.70 2.40 7.83
N PHE A 265 4.18 2.00 6.67
CA PHE A 265 4.76 0.70 6.41
C PHE A 265 6.23 0.87 6.08
N VAL A 266 7.09 0.13 6.76
CA VAL A 266 8.53 0.14 6.49
C VAL A 266 8.90 -1.17 5.80
N LEU A 267 9.29 -1.06 4.54
CA LEU A 267 9.82 -2.19 3.78
C LEU A 267 11.29 -2.37 4.12
N PRO A 268 11.68 -3.55 4.61
CA PRO A 268 13.08 -3.83 4.91
C PRO A 268 13.92 -3.87 3.63
N LEU A 269 15.17 -3.51 3.77
CA LEU A 269 16.16 -3.69 2.72
C LEU A 269 16.62 -5.16 2.73
N THR A 270 16.06 -5.97 1.84
CA THR A 270 16.36 -7.41 1.78
C THR A 270 17.23 -7.81 0.61
N TRP A 271 17.59 -6.87 -0.25
CA TRP A 271 18.37 -7.15 -1.45
C TRP A 271 19.86 -6.97 -1.22
N ASP A 272 20.62 -7.98 -1.51
CA ASP A 272 22.09 -7.97 -1.35
C ASP A 272 22.80 -7.07 -2.35
N ILE A 273 22.20 -6.86 -3.53
CA ILE A 273 22.78 -6.09 -4.62
C ILE A 273 21.84 -4.97 -5.01
N GLN A 274 22.27 -3.75 -4.72
CA GLN A 274 21.56 -2.54 -5.10
C GLN A 274 22.35 -1.81 -6.19
N PRO A 275 21.78 -1.62 -7.39
CA PRO A 275 22.45 -0.90 -8.46
C PRO A 275 22.60 0.58 -8.10
N THR A 276 23.57 1.24 -8.74
CA THR A 276 23.70 2.68 -8.67
C THR A 276 22.53 3.40 -9.33
N SER A 277 22.35 4.69 -9.05
CA SER A 277 21.31 5.49 -9.72
C SER A 277 21.50 5.53 -11.24
N GLU A 278 22.75 5.49 -11.70
CA GLU A 278 23.07 5.48 -13.14
C GLU A 278 22.66 4.18 -13.79
N GLU A 279 22.96 3.04 -13.17
CA GLU A 279 22.53 1.73 -13.65
C GLU A 279 21.00 1.59 -13.62
N ALA A 280 20.35 2.09 -12.57
CA ALA A 280 18.89 2.09 -12.47
C ALA A 280 18.25 2.91 -13.61
N ILE A 281 18.81 4.06 -13.94
CA ILE A 281 18.32 4.92 -15.02
C ILE A 281 18.62 4.30 -16.38
N ALA A 282 19.79 3.69 -16.56
CA ALA A 282 20.14 3.00 -17.80
C ALA A 282 19.22 1.83 -18.12
N SER A 283 18.74 1.15 -17.08
CA SER A 283 17.80 0.03 -17.21
C SER A 283 16.35 0.45 -17.47
N TYR A 284 16.04 1.76 -17.40
CA TYR A 284 14.68 2.26 -17.61
C TYR A 284 14.19 1.97 -19.04
N PRO A 285 13.09 1.22 -19.26
CA PRO A 285 12.73 0.66 -20.55
C PRO A 285 12.11 1.67 -21.53
N VAL A 286 12.74 2.81 -21.73
CA VAL A 286 12.27 3.85 -22.65
C VAL A 286 13.29 4.07 -23.76
N GLY A 287 13.60 2.98 -24.45
CA GLY A 287 14.42 3.01 -25.64
C GLY A 287 15.93 3.02 -25.38
N GLU A 288 16.65 2.49 -26.31
CA GLU A 288 18.10 2.29 -26.29
C GLU A 288 18.96 3.56 -26.32
N SER A 289 18.32 4.72 -26.39
CA SER A 289 19.01 5.99 -26.62
C SER A 289 19.32 6.78 -25.35
N TYR A 290 19.40 6.12 -24.21
CA TYR A 290 19.88 6.77 -23.00
C TYR A 290 21.38 6.84 -23.00
N VAL A 291 21.87 8.01 -23.15
CA VAL A 291 23.25 8.29 -22.82
C VAL A 291 23.26 9.01 -21.48
N LEU A 292 23.72 8.33 -20.45
CA LEU A 292 23.84 8.85 -19.10
C LEU A 292 24.73 10.11 -19.04
N ASN A 293 25.57 10.30 -20.03
CA ASN A 293 26.58 11.33 -20.08
C ASN A 293 26.12 12.64 -20.76
N GLY A 294 24.81 12.90 -20.80
CA GLY A 294 24.31 14.13 -21.39
C GLY A 294 24.51 14.24 -22.92
N GLY A 295 24.91 13.14 -23.54
CA GLY A 295 25.04 13.07 -24.97
C GLY A 295 23.70 12.77 -25.62
N ASN A 296 23.40 13.52 -26.59
CA ASN A 296 22.46 13.36 -27.69
C ASN A 296 21.11 12.69 -27.41
N PHE A 297 20.16 13.54 -27.29
CA PHE A 297 18.74 13.23 -27.32
C PHE A 297 18.09 13.72 -28.62
#